data_81cca20878262c58644c0e19483e4d6c
#
_entry.id   81cca20878262c58644c0e19483e4d6c
#
_cell.length_a   1.000
_cell.length_b   1.000
_cell.length_c   1.000
_cell.angle_alpha   90.00
_cell.angle_beta   90.00
_cell.angle_gamma   90.00
#
_symmetry.space_group_name_H-M   'P 1'
#
loop_
_entity.id
_entity.type
_entity.pdbx_description
1 polymer ?
#
loop_
_entity_poly.entity_id
_entity_poly.type
_entity_poly.pdbx_seq_one_letter_code
_entity_poly.pdbx_strand_id
1 'polypeptide(L)'
;MSGANRLGPSDDPSIGSAYHDALDALAERGRFGVRLGLGRTRALLRELGDPQLGIRGALVAGTNGKGSVLALAGSALRAAGLRAGETPKPHLVSYRERLQIAGRPVDAATFARLVGDATAAADRIPRRLGDPTEFELLTAIVFRWFADERVDLAIVEVGLGGRLDATHAWDGGVAAITNVDLDHTDRLGPTIRHIAREKAAIIERGDLAVTGTSGEALAIVRRRATRVGVPLTVAEPAPVLGFERDGLDVDLPRL
;
A
#
# COMPACT_ATOMS: atom_id res chain seq x y z
N MET A 1 -2.54 -0.64 27.66
CA MET A 1 -3.97 -0.30 27.56
C MET A 1 -4.29 -0.10 26.09
N SER A 2 -4.85 -1.11 25.45
CA SER A 2 -5.15 -1.12 24.01
C SER A 2 -6.49 -0.41 23.80
N GLY A 3 -6.43 0.85 23.34
CA GLY A 3 -7.61 1.56 22.88
C GLY A 3 -7.95 1.09 21.47
N ALA A 4 -8.83 0.10 21.35
CA ALA A 4 -9.48 -0.19 20.09
C ALA A 4 -10.28 1.06 19.67
N ASN A 5 -9.81 1.75 18.63
CA ASN A 5 -10.50 2.87 18.02
C ASN A 5 -11.77 2.33 17.34
N ARG A 6 -12.87 2.22 18.08
CA ARG A 6 -14.21 1.96 17.54
C ARG A 6 -14.68 3.29 16.93
N LEU A 7 -14.34 3.51 15.68
CA LEU A 7 -15.10 4.47 14.88
C LEU A 7 -16.51 3.87 14.73
N GLY A 8 -17.50 4.56 15.27
CA GLY A 8 -18.89 4.15 15.20
C GLY A 8 -19.34 4.00 13.73
N PRO A 9 -20.40 3.23 13.49
CA PRO A 9 -20.99 3.11 12.17
C PRO A 9 -21.36 4.52 11.69
N SER A 10 -20.99 4.85 10.45
CA SER A 10 -21.55 6.05 9.82
C SER A 10 -23.06 5.85 9.72
N ASP A 11 -23.86 6.71 10.34
CA ASP A 11 -25.32 6.68 10.32
C ASP A 11 -25.90 7.04 8.94
N ASP A 12 -25.17 6.75 7.86
CA ASP A 12 -25.65 6.94 6.50
C ASP A 12 -26.61 5.80 6.14
N PRO A 13 -27.92 6.08 6.02
CA PRO A 13 -28.92 5.05 5.74
C PRO A 13 -28.77 4.38 4.37
N SER A 14 -27.91 4.93 3.49
CA SER A 14 -27.56 4.30 2.20
C SER A 14 -26.55 3.15 2.35
N ILE A 15 -25.92 3.01 3.52
CA ILE A 15 -24.97 1.93 3.81
C ILE A 15 -25.75 0.71 4.29
N GLY A 16 -26.01 -0.22 3.39
CA GLY A 16 -26.82 -1.44 3.67
C GLY A 16 -26.16 -2.39 4.68
N SER A 17 -26.97 -3.34 5.23
CA SER A 17 -26.51 -4.37 6.18
C SER A 17 -25.27 -5.13 5.69
N ALA A 18 -25.18 -5.42 4.41
CA ALA A 18 -24.05 -6.14 3.82
C ALA A 18 -22.69 -5.44 4.03
N TYR A 19 -22.66 -4.11 4.07
CA TYR A 19 -21.44 -3.37 4.38
C TYR A 19 -21.04 -3.52 5.85
N HIS A 20 -21.99 -3.50 6.77
CA HIS A 20 -21.73 -3.73 8.19
C HIS A 20 -21.25 -5.17 8.45
N ASP A 21 -21.87 -6.16 7.81
CA ASP A 21 -21.43 -7.57 7.89
C ASP A 21 -19.99 -7.72 7.37
N ALA A 22 -19.63 -6.99 6.31
CA ALA A 22 -18.27 -6.98 5.79
C ALA A 22 -17.26 -6.33 6.77
N LEU A 23 -17.64 -5.27 7.46
CA LEU A 23 -16.80 -4.66 8.50
C LEU A 23 -16.60 -5.61 9.68
N ASP A 24 -17.63 -6.32 10.10
CA ASP A 24 -17.55 -7.31 11.18
C ASP A 24 -16.65 -8.48 10.79
N ALA A 25 -16.75 -8.98 9.56
CA ALA A 25 -15.87 -10.02 9.04
C ALA A 25 -14.38 -9.58 9.01
N LEU A 26 -14.10 -8.32 8.66
CA LEU A 26 -12.75 -7.77 8.72
C LEU A 26 -12.27 -7.61 10.18
N ALA A 27 -13.13 -7.12 11.07
CA ALA A 27 -12.80 -6.93 12.48
C ALA A 27 -12.46 -8.25 13.17
N GLU A 28 -13.18 -9.35 12.85
CA GLU A 28 -12.81 -10.68 13.30
C GLU A 28 -11.41 -11.10 12.91
N ARG A 29 -10.97 -10.74 11.69
CA ARG A 29 -9.61 -10.99 11.20
C ARG A 29 -8.58 -10.04 11.83
N GLY A 30 -8.99 -8.87 12.29
CA GLY A 30 -8.17 -7.91 13.03
C GLY A 30 -7.59 -8.45 14.34
N ARG A 31 -8.26 -9.43 14.96
CA ARG A 31 -7.78 -10.12 16.19
C ARG A 31 -6.41 -10.81 16.01
N PHE A 32 -6.04 -11.16 14.78
CA PHE A 32 -4.75 -11.79 14.51
C PHE A 32 -3.57 -10.79 14.55
N GLY A 33 -3.85 -9.49 14.63
CA GLY A 33 -2.83 -8.44 14.68
C GLY A 33 -1.92 -8.43 13.45
N VAL A 34 -0.73 -7.85 13.61
CA VAL A 34 0.27 -7.79 12.52
C VAL A 34 1.05 -9.11 12.46
N ARG A 35 0.95 -9.81 11.35
CA ARG A 35 1.68 -11.05 11.06
C ARG A 35 2.42 -10.90 9.74
N LEU A 36 3.72 -10.63 9.82
CA LEU A 36 4.57 -10.48 8.63
C LEU A 36 4.77 -11.81 7.91
N GLY A 37 4.78 -11.75 6.57
CA GLY A 37 5.01 -12.92 5.72
C GLY A 37 4.11 -12.92 4.49
N LEU A 38 4.64 -13.36 3.35
CA LEU A 38 3.95 -13.31 2.06
C LEU A 38 3.12 -14.58 1.75
N GLY A 39 3.31 -15.64 2.53
CA GLY A 39 2.72 -16.96 2.22
C GLY A 39 1.20 -16.96 2.16
N ARG A 40 0.53 -16.38 3.17
CA ARG A 40 -0.93 -16.27 3.22
C ARG A 40 -1.48 -15.37 2.13
N THR A 41 -0.88 -14.18 1.96
CA THR A 41 -1.30 -13.24 0.92
C THR A 41 -1.18 -13.84 -0.47
N ARG A 42 -0.06 -14.51 -0.79
CA ARG A 42 0.13 -15.19 -2.08
C ARG A 42 -0.85 -16.35 -2.27
N ALA A 43 -1.18 -17.10 -1.23
CA ALA A 43 -2.19 -18.14 -1.30
C ALA A 43 -3.57 -17.56 -1.56
N LEU A 44 -3.94 -16.49 -0.85
CA LEU A 44 -5.20 -15.79 -1.03
C LEU A 44 -5.35 -15.19 -2.44
N LEU A 45 -4.30 -14.53 -2.94
CA LEU A 45 -4.29 -13.99 -4.31
C LEU A 45 -4.49 -15.10 -5.36
N ARG A 46 -3.85 -16.27 -5.20
CA ARG A 46 -4.09 -17.43 -6.09
C ARG A 46 -5.54 -17.89 -6.07
N GLU A 47 -6.16 -17.98 -4.91
CA GLU A 47 -7.58 -18.36 -4.79
C GLU A 47 -8.51 -17.33 -5.47
N LEU A 48 -8.06 -16.08 -5.58
CA LEU A 48 -8.75 -14.99 -6.29
C LEU A 48 -8.37 -14.92 -7.80
N GLY A 49 -7.55 -15.85 -8.30
CA GLY A 49 -7.14 -15.90 -9.71
C GLY A 49 -5.94 -15.03 -10.05
N ASP A 50 -5.07 -14.74 -9.08
CA ASP A 50 -3.85 -13.93 -9.23
C ASP A 50 -4.08 -12.55 -9.89
N PRO A 51 -5.06 -11.76 -9.41
CA PRO A 51 -5.45 -10.50 -10.05
C PRO A 51 -4.32 -9.49 -10.15
N GLN A 52 -3.34 -9.54 -9.25
CA GLN A 52 -2.20 -8.63 -9.20
C GLN A 52 -1.25 -8.76 -10.39
N LEU A 53 -1.21 -9.90 -11.07
CA LEU A 53 -0.22 -10.15 -12.14
C LEU A 53 -0.44 -9.29 -13.39
N GLY A 54 -1.65 -8.80 -13.62
CA GLY A 54 -1.98 -7.92 -14.74
C GLY A 54 -1.83 -6.43 -14.45
N ILE A 55 -1.49 -6.05 -13.21
CA ILE A 55 -1.47 -4.66 -12.78
C ILE A 55 -0.03 -4.14 -12.76
N ARG A 56 0.19 -2.99 -13.43
CA ARG A 56 1.45 -2.24 -13.35
C ARG A 56 1.32 -1.06 -12.40
N GLY A 57 2.45 -0.56 -11.88
CA GLY A 57 2.40 0.62 -11.03
C GLY A 57 3.55 0.71 -10.04
N ALA A 58 3.35 1.44 -8.95
CA ALA A 58 4.38 1.74 -7.97
C ALA A 58 4.04 1.20 -6.58
N LEU A 59 5.01 0.52 -5.96
CA LEU A 59 4.99 0.19 -4.54
C LEU A 59 5.76 1.26 -3.77
N VAL A 60 5.10 1.90 -2.78
CA VAL A 60 5.64 3.05 -2.05
C VAL A 60 5.92 2.67 -0.61
N ALA A 61 7.20 2.56 -0.24
CA ALA A 61 7.67 2.38 1.14
C ALA A 61 8.27 3.66 1.70
N GLY A 62 8.43 3.71 3.01
CA GLY A 62 9.05 4.83 3.71
C GLY A 62 8.62 4.88 5.16
N THR A 63 9.27 5.70 5.97
CA THR A 63 8.80 6.01 7.32
C THR A 63 7.70 7.06 7.24
N ASN A 64 7.98 8.21 6.64
CA ASN A 64 7.06 9.33 6.48
C ASN A 64 6.84 9.63 4.98
N GLY A 65 5.77 10.36 4.65
CA GLY A 65 5.52 10.89 3.32
C GLY A 65 4.98 9.90 2.28
N LYS A 66 4.73 8.62 2.63
CA LYS A 66 4.17 7.62 1.71
C LYS A 66 2.83 8.06 1.13
N GLY A 67 1.88 8.42 2.00
CA GLY A 67 0.56 8.92 1.58
C GLY A 67 0.63 10.21 0.77
N SER A 68 1.58 11.11 1.07
CA SER A 68 1.79 12.34 0.28
C SER A 68 2.27 12.01 -1.13
N VAL A 69 3.25 11.10 -1.27
CA VAL A 69 3.73 10.63 -2.59
C VAL A 69 2.59 9.97 -3.36
N LEU A 70 1.78 9.14 -2.70
CA LEU A 70 0.63 8.49 -3.31
C LEU A 70 -0.38 9.52 -3.82
N ALA A 71 -0.74 10.51 -3.00
CA ALA A 71 -1.70 11.55 -3.37
C ALA A 71 -1.21 12.42 -4.53
N LEU A 72 0.06 12.84 -4.51
CA LEU A 72 0.66 13.65 -5.56
C LEU A 72 0.78 12.87 -6.89
N ALA A 73 1.28 11.64 -6.84
CA ALA A 73 1.41 10.80 -8.02
C ALA A 73 0.03 10.44 -8.61
N GLY A 74 -0.95 10.09 -7.76
CA GLY A 74 -2.33 9.86 -8.17
C GLY A 74 -2.97 11.08 -8.84
N SER A 75 -2.70 12.29 -8.29
CA SER A 75 -3.17 13.54 -8.90
C SER A 75 -2.54 13.77 -10.28
N ALA A 76 -1.23 13.55 -10.42
CA ALA A 76 -0.54 13.69 -11.70
C ALA A 76 -1.06 12.68 -12.75
N LEU A 77 -1.28 11.42 -12.36
CA LEU A 77 -1.83 10.41 -13.26
C LEU A 77 -3.25 10.77 -13.71
N ARG A 78 -4.09 11.26 -12.80
CA ARG A 78 -5.44 11.75 -13.16
C ARG A 78 -5.39 12.93 -14.12
N ALA A 79 -4.47 13.88 -13.89
CA ALA A 79 -4.27 15.01 -14.80
C ALA A 79 -3.82 14.57 -16.20
N ALA A 80 -3.10 13.45 -16.28
CA ALA A 80 -2.72 12.80 -17.54
C ALA A 80 -3.85 11.96 -18.18
N GLY A 81 -5.03 11.92 -17.58
CA GLY A 81 -6.18 11.17 -18.08
C GLY A 81 -6.18 9.68 -17.74
N LEU A 82 -5.29 9.23 -16.84
CA LEU A 82 -5.17 7.83 -16.45
C LEU A 82 -6.08 7.48 -15.27
N ARG A 83 -6.67 6.28 -15.31
CA ARG A 83 -7.42 5.70 -14.19
C ARG A 83 -6.46 5.07 -13.20
N ALA A 84 -5.95 5.85 -12.27
CA ALA A 84 -5.06 5.37 -11.22
C ALA A 84 -5.83 4.64 -10.12
N GLY A 85 -5.39 3.42 -9.77
CA GLY A 85 -5.77 2.74 -8.55
C GLY A 85 -4.88 3.19 -7.40
N GLU A 86 -5.45 3.57 -6.28
CA GLU A 86 -4.72 4.15 -5.15
C GLU A 86 -5.12 3.44 -3.84
N THR A 87 -4.13 3.08 -3.01
CA THR A 87 -4.42 2.48 -1.70
C THR A 87 -3.69 3.22 -0.57
N PRO A 88 -4.23 4.37 -0.13
CA PRO A 88 -3.69 5.11 1.01
C PRO A 88 -3.90 4.39 2.34
N LYS A 89 -3.02 4.64 3.31
CA LYS A 89 -3.07 4.09 4.67
C LYS A 89 -2.56 5.11 5.69
N PRO A 90 -3.18 5.15 6.88
CA PRO A 90 -4.45 4.52 7.25
C PRO A 90 -5.67 5.20 6.59
N HIS A 91 -6.87 4.64 6.70
CA HIS A 91 -8.10 5.38 6.45
C HIS A 91 -8.38 6.35 7.62
N LEU A 92 -9.10 7.43 7.35
CA LEU A 92 -9.47 8.43 8.35
C LEU A 92 -10.87 8.18 8.92
N VAL A 93 -11.83 7.85 8.08
CA VAL A 93 -13.24 7.67 8.44
C VAL A 93 -13.75 6.29 8.04
N SER A 94 -13.42 5.80 6.84
CA SER A 94 -13.99 4.59 6.27
C SER A 94 -12.95 3.68 5.64
N TYR A 95 -13.08 2.36 5.82
CA TYR A 95 -12.27 1.36 5.13
C TYR A 95 -12.24 1.52 3.62
N ARG A 96 -13.31 2.06 3.02
CA ARG A 96 -13.43 2.31 1.58
C ARG A 96 -12.35 3.27 1.05
N GLU A 97 -11.83 4.15 1.90
CA GLU A 97 -10.72 5.05 1.55
C GLU A 97 -9.44 4.31 1.16
N ARG A 98 -9.28 3.07 1.60
CA ARG A 98 -8.11 2.24 1.25
C ARG A 98 -8.19 1.65 -0.16
N LEU A 99 -9.33 1.78 -0.82
CA LEU A 99 -9.60 1.33 -2.17
C LEU A 99 -10.10 2.53 -2.97
N GLN A 100 -9.25 3.17 -3.74
CA GLN A 100 -9.63 4.32 -4.56
C GLN A 100 -9.27 4.08 -6.02
N ILE A 101 -10.12 4.58 -6.93
CA ILE A 101 -9.83 4.68 -8.35
C ILE A 101 -10.14 6.10 -8.81
N ALA A 102 -9.16 6.72 -9.45
CA ALA A 102 -9.25 8.12 -9.88
C ALA A 102 -9.67 9.07 -8.74
N GLY A 103 -9.15 8.83 -7.51
CA GLY A 103 -9.42 9.61 -6.31
C GLY A 103 -10.81 9.41 -5.68
N ARG A 104 -11.57 8.41 -6.13
CA ARG A 104 -12.90 8.09 -5.59
C ARG A 104 -12.85 6.75 -4.84
N PRO A 105 -13.28 6.72 -3.57
CA PRO A 105 -13.40 5.49 -2.83
C PRO A 105 -14.40 4.52 -3.48
N VAL A 106 -14.16 3.21 -3.29
CA VAL A 106 -15.09 2.16 -3.68
C VAL A 106 -16.45 2.37 -3.02
N ASP A 107 -17.54 2.05 -3.70
CA ASP A 107 -18.89 2.09 -3.09
C ASP A 107 -19.08 0.95 -2.07
N ALA A 108 -20.07 1.11 -1.19
CA ALA A 108 -20.32 0.20 -0.07
C ALA A 108 -20.70 -1.22 -0.53
N ALA A 109 -21.49 -1.34 -1.59
CA ALA A 109 -21.96 -2.62 -2.10
C ALA A 109 -20.81 -3.42 -2.74
N THR A 110 -20.00 -2.74 -3.57
CA THR A 110 -18.78 -3.32 -4.15
C THR A 110 -17.79 -3.74 -3.07
N PHE A 111 -17.58 -2.90 -2.04
CA PHE A 111 -16.71 -3.25 -0.92
C PHE A 111 -17.18 -4.51 -0.20
N ALA A 112 -18.48 -4.59 0.13
CA ALA A 112 -19.06 -5.75 0.80
C ALA A 112 -18.91 -7.04 -0.01
N ARG A 113 -19.18 -6.98 -1.32
CA ARG A 113 -18.96 -8.11 -2.24
C ARG A 113 -17.50 -8.56 -2.24
N LEU A 114 -16.55 -7.63 -2.37
CA LEU A 114 -15.11 -7.93 -2.38
C LEU A 114 -14.66 -8.61 -1.08
N VAL A 115 -15.15 -8.14 0.08
CA VAL A 115 -14.85 -8.74 1.38
C VAL A 115 -15.43 -10.15 1.46
N GLY A 116 -16.66 -10.36 0.99
CA GLY A 116 -17.28 -11.68 0.92
C GLY A 116 -16.48 -12.66 0.05
N ASP A 117 -16.11 -12.25 -1.16
CA ASP A 117 -15.30 -13.05 -2.08
C ASP A 117 -13.94 -13.42 -1.48
N ALA A 118 -13.25 -12.46 -0.85
CA ALA A 118 -11.96 -12.69 -0.22
C ALA A 118 -12.04 -13.57 1.03
N THR A 119 -13.12 -13.44 1.81
CA THR A 119 -13.36 -14.31 2.97
C THR A 119 -13.60 -15.75 2.52
N ALA A 120 -14.43 -15.96 1.51
CA ALA A 120 -14.65 -17.27 0.93
C ALA A 120 -13.37 -17.88 0.32
N ALA A 121 -12.51 -17.05 -0.28
CA ALA A 121 -11.20 -17.48 -0.77
C ALA A 121 -10.27 -17.86 0.39
N ALA A 122 -10.31 -17.12 1.50
CA ALA A 122 -9.50 -17.39 2.68
C ALA A 122 -9.80 -18.76 3.29
N ASP A 123 -11.02 -19.22 3.21
CA ASP A 123 -11.41 -20.55 3.72
C ASP A 123 -10.84 -21.72 2.89
N ARG A 124 -10.38 -21.44 1.68
CA ARG A 124 -9.77 -22.43 0.77
C ARG A 124 -8.26 -22.49 0.82
N ILE A 125 -7.60 -21.52 1.45
CA ILE A 125 -6.13 -21.56 1.55
C ILE A 125 -5.68 -22.72 2.45
N PRO A 126 -4.44 -23.24 2.26
CA PRO A 126 -3.93 -24.34 3.08
C PRO A 126 -3.88 -24.00 4.57
N ARG A 127 -4.53 -24.81 5.41
CA ARG A 127 -4.62 -24.63 6.87
C ARG A 127 -3.27 -24.42 7.56
N ARG A 128 -2.17 -25.01 7.05
CA ARG A 128 -0.80 -24.84 7.59
C ARG A 128 -0.31 -23.40 7.55
N LEU A 129 -0.89 -22.53 6.70
CA LEU A 129 -0.56 -21.11 6.62
C LEU A 129 -1.23 -20.30 7.72
N GLY A 130 -2.32 -20.84 8.29
CA GLY A 130 -3.20 -20.12 9.19
C GLY A 130 -4.07 -19.10 8.47
N ASP A 131 -5.00 -18.49 9.20
CA ASP A 131 -5.94 -17.53 8.65
C ASP A 131 -5.25 -16.22 8.23
N PRO A 132 -5.67 -15.63 7.10
CA PRO A 132 -5.25 -14.30 6.71
C PRO A 132 -5.68 -13.24 7.72
N THR A 133 -4.81 -12.28 7.95
CA THR A 133 -5.12 -11.10 8.75
C THR A 133 -6.04 -10.14 7.98
N GLU A 134 -6.66 -9.20 8.68
CA GLU A 134 -7.41 -8.09 8.09
C GLU A 134 -6.61 -7.39 6.98
N PHE A 135 -5.34 -7.07 7.26
CA PHE A 135 -4.49 -6.38 6.30
C PHE A 135 -4.19 -7.21 5.05
N GLU A 136 -4.02 -8.52 5.18
CA GLU A 136 -3.82 -9.43 4.05
C GLU A 136 -5.09 -9.57 3.21
N LEU A 137 -6.28 -9.61 3.83
CA LEU A 137 -7.56 -9.55 3.12
C LEU A 137 -7.71 -8.23 2.37
N LEU A 138 -7.52 -7.10 3.05
CA LEU A 138 -7.60 -5.77 2.43
C LEU A 138 -6.65 -5.64 1.24
N THR A 139 -5.43 -6.16 1.35
CA THR A 139 -4.47 -6.15 0.25
C THR A 139 -4.98 -6.96 -0.95
N ALA A 140 -5.56 -8.13 -0.70
CA ALA A 140 -6.08 -8.98 -1.77
C ALA A 140 -7.30 -8.37 -2.47
N ILE A 141 -8.23 -7.76 -1.73
CA ILE A 141 -9.40 -7.09 -2.33
C ILE A 141 -9.03 -5.84 -3.12
N VAL A 142 -7.96 -5.11 -2.72
CA VAL A 142 -7.42 -4.00 -3.50
C VAL A 142 -7.02 -4.48 -4.90
N PHE A 143 -6.18 -5.51 -4.99
CA PHE A 143 -5.74 -6.02 -6.28
C PHE A 143 -6.87 -6.64 -7.08
N ARG A 144 -7.80 -7.32 -6.42
CA ARG A 144 -8.98 -7.87 -7.10
C ARG A 144 -9.81 -6.75 -7.73
N TRP A 145 -10.11 -5.69 -6.99
CA TRP A 145 -10.89 -4.58 -7.48
C TRP A 145 -10.16 -3.81 -8.59
N PHE A 146 -8.87 -3.56 -8.45
CA PHE A 146 -8.09 -2.90 -9.49
C PHE A 146 -8.05 -3.69 -10.79
N ALA A 147 -7.99 -5.02 -10.72
CA ALA A 147 -8.07 -5.88 -11.89
C ALA A 147 -9.47 -5.88 -12.53
N ASP A 148 -10.54 -6.00 -11.72
CA ASP A 148 -11.93 -5.97 -12.19
C ASP A 148 -12.23 -4.65 -12.92
N GLU A 149 -11.76 -3.53 -12.37
CA GLU A 149 -11.92 -2.18 -12.89
C GLU A 149 -10.93 -1.81 -14.00
N ARG A 150 -9.96 -2.66 -14.28
CA ARG A 150 -8.93 -2.46 -15.31
C ARG A 150 -8.23 -1.10 -15.15
N VAL A 151 -7.68 -0.83 -13.97
CA VAL A 151 -6.90 0.39 -13.75
C VAL A 151 -5.70 0.44 -14.68
N ASP A 152 -5.35 1.63 -15.16
CA ASP A 152 -4.17 1.81 -16.02
C ASP A 152 -2.87 1.59 -15.24
N LEU A 153 -2.81 2.13 -14.03
CA LEU A 153 -1.67 2.00 -13.11
C LEU A 153 -2.19 1.95 -11.67
N ALA A 154 -1.45 1.27 -10.79
CA ALA A 154 -1.72 1.27 -9.35
C ALA A 154 -0.60 1.95 -8.57
N ILE A 155 -0.96 2.70 -7.51
CA ILE A 155 -0.02 3.22 -6.52
C ILE A 155 -0.39 2.62 -5.18
N VAL A 156 0.50 1.77 -4.66
CA VAL A 156 0.22 0.94 -3.48
C VAL A 156 1.14 1.36 -2.34
N GLU A 157 0.56 1.82 -1.24
CA GLU A 157 1.30 2.13 -0.03
C GLU A 157 1.64 0.86 0.75
N VAL A 158 2.90 0.70 1.15
CA VAL A 158 3.35 -0.35 2.08
C VAL A 158 2.84 -0.07 3.48
N GLY A 159 2.29 -1.08 4.15
CA GLY A 159 1.80 -0.94 5.52
C GLY A 159 2.93 -0.87 6.55
N LEU A 160 3.81 -1.88 6.56
CA LEU A 160 4.89 -1.97 7.53
C LEU A 160 6.17 -2.55 6.92
N GLY A 161 7.26 -1.83 7.03
CA GLY A 161 8.57 -2.27 6.55
C GLY A 161 8.66 -2.27 5.03
N GLY A 162 8.48 -3.43 4.42
CA GLY A 162 8.48 -3.64 2.97
C GLY A 162 8.65 -5.11 2.60
N ARG A 163 9.76 -5.72 3.01
CA ARG A 163 10.17 -7.08 2.62
C ARG A 163 9.10 -8.15 2.82
N LEU A 164 8.39 -8.11 3.93
CA LEU A 164 7.38 -9.10 4.32
C LEU A 164 5.98 -8.50 4.45
N ASP A 165 5.79 -7.26 3.98
CA ASP A 165 4.48 -6.62 3.93
C ASP A 165 3.60 -7.31 2.88
N ALA A 166 2.31 -7.46 3.17
CA ALA A 166 1.38 -8.14 2.27
C ALA A 166 1.35 -7.51 0.87
N THR A 167 1.52 -6.18 0.77
CA THR A 167 1.55 -5.48 -0.52
C THR A 167 2.71 -5.89 -1.40
N HIS A 168 3.81 -6.38 -0.82
CA HIS A 168 4.96 -6.89 -1.56
C HIS A 168 4.75 -8.33 -2.11
N ALA A 169 3.54 -8.85 -2.03
CA ALA A 169 3.14 -9.99 -2.86
C ALA A 169 2.94 -9.60 -4.34
N TRP A 170 3.00 -8.33 -4.63
CA TRP A 170 2.91 -7.71 -5.94
C TRP A 170 4.16 -6.89 -6.24
N ASP A 171 4.58 -6.95 -7.49
CA ASP A 171 5.58 -6.10 -8.10
C ASP A 171 4.97 -5.42 -9.32
N GLY A 172 4.86 -4.10 -9.27
CA GLY A 172 4.26 -3.28 -10.33
C GLY A 172 5.27 -2.71 -11.31
N GLY A 173 6.57 -2.94 -11.09
CA GLY A 173 7.67 -2.45 -11.92
C GLY A 173 8.25 -1.09 -11.49
N VAL A 174 7.70 -0.47 -10.42
CA VAL A 174 8.27 0.74 -9.82
C VAL A 174 8.34 0.59 -8.31
N ALA A 175 9.52 0.82 -7.73
CA ALA A 175 9.74 0.84 -6.29
C ALA A 175 10.14 2.25 -5.82
N ALA A 176 9.30 2.86 -4.96
CA ALA A 176 9.58 4.18 -4.41
C ALA A 176 9.83 4.08 -2.89
N ILE A 177 10.94 4.70 -2.41
CA ILE A 177 11.25 4.77 -0.99
C ILE A 177 11.38 6.24 -0.60
N THR A 178 10.40 6.75 0.15
CA THR A 178 10.32 8.18 0.49
C THR A 178 11.48 8.62 1.38
N ASN A 179 11.53 8.08 2.58
CA ASN A 179 12.60 8.29 3.55
C ASN A 179 12.74 7.09 4.50
N VAL A 180 13.76 7.12 5.34
CA VAL A 180 13.95 6.13 6.42
C VAL A 180 14.32 6.86 7.69
N ASP A 181 13.56 6.61 8.74
CA ASP A 181 13.81 7.07 10.08
C ASP A 181 13.48 5.97 11.10
N LEU A 182 13.79 6.16 12.37
CA LEU A 182 13.45 5.24 13.44
C LEU A 182 11.94 5.21 13.64
N ASP A 183 11.33 4.07 13.33
CA ASP A 183 9.91 3.82 13.49
C ASP A 183 9.67 2.32 13.58
N HIS A 184 8.66 1.90 14.35
CA HIS A 184 8.33 0.49 14.53
C HIS A 184 9.55 -0.38 14.88
N THR A 185 10.43 0.12 15.76
CA THR A 185 11.72 -0.50 16.09
C THR A 185 11.57 -1.86 16.77
N ASP A 186 10.43 -2.11 17.39
CA ASP A 186 10.01 -3.40 17.96
C ASP A 186 9.78 -4.48 16.89
N ARG A 187 9.46 -4.09 15.66
CA ARG A 187 9.12 -4.97 14.52
C ARG A 187 10.20 -5.00 13.45
N LEU A 188 10.77 -3.86 13.12
CA LEU A 188 11.70 -3.70 12.01
C LEU A 188 13.17 -3.73 12.45
N GLY A 189 13.41 -3.66 13.76
CA GLY A 189 14.74 -3.63 14.36
C GLY A 189 15.18 -2.23 14.78
N PRO A 190 16.19 -2.15 15.70
CA PRO A 190 16.46 -0.95 16.50
C PRO A 190 17.29 0.13 15.78
N THR A 191 17.65 -0.04 14.51
CA THR A 191 18.53 0.93 13.83
C THR A 191 18.03 1.29 12.44
N ILE A 192 18.43 2.46 11.94
CA ILE A 192 18.20 2.92 10.56
C ILE A 192 18.60 1.82 9.56
N ARG A 193 19.70 1.12 9.82
CA ARG A 193 20.19 0.02 8.98
C ARG A 193 19.19 -1.13 8.84
N HIS A 194 18.53 -1.53 9.91
CA HIS A 194 17.53 -2.58 9.88
C HIS A 194 16.31 -2.13 9.08
N ILE A 195 15.79 -0.95 9.40
CA ILE A 195 14.60 -0.38 8.77
C ILE A 195 14.85 -0.13 7.27
N ALA A 196 16.02 0.40 6.92
CA ALA A 196 16.39 0.62 5.52
C ALA A 196 16.46 -0.69 4.72
N ARG A 197 16.97 -1.78 5.31
CA ARG A 197 17.00 -3.10 4.64
C ARG A 197 15.60 -3.66 4.40
N GLU A 198 14.69 -3.51 5.37
CA GLU A 198 13.30 -3.93 5.21
C GLU A 198 12.59 -3.16 4.10
N LYS A 199 12.79 -1.82 4.05
CA LYS A 199 12.18 -0.97 3.03
C LYS A 199 12.82 -1.18 1.65
N ALA A 200 14.14 -1.23 1.57
CA ALA A 200 14.86 -1.42 0.31
C ALA A 200 14.53 -2.77 -0.37
N ALA A 201 14.04 -3.74 0.37
CA ALA A 201 13.72 -5.05 -0.17
C ALA A 201 12.59 -5.04 -1.21
N ILE A 202 11.76 -3.98 -1.26
CA ILE A 202 10.73 -3.83 -2.28
C ILE A 202 11.29 -3.56 -3.69
N ILE A 203 12.57 -3.21 -3.79
CA ILE A 203 13.22 -3.03 -5.10
C ILE A 203 13.53 -4.42 -5.66
N GLU A 204 12.86 -4.80 -6.71
CA GLU A 204 13.02 -6.09 -7.38
C GLU A 204 13.76 -5.95 -8.72
N ARG A 205 14.08 -7.08 -9.35
CA ARG A 205 14.76 -7.08 -10.66
C ARG A 205 13.79 -6.58 -11.75
N GLY A 206 14.23 -5.59 -12.51
CA GLY A 206 13.44 -5.02 -13.59
C GLY A 206 12.69 -3.74 -13.22
N ASP A 207 12.72 -3.34 -11.95
CA ASP A 207 12.09 -2.11 -11.48
C ASP A 207 12.76 -0.84 -12.01
N LEU A 208 11.96 0.22 -12.00
CA LEU A 208 12.46 1.59 -11.86
C LEU A 208 12.44 1.94 -10.37
N ALA A 209 13.61 2.21 -9.80
CA ALA A 209 13.72 2.53 -8.38
C ALA A 209 13.92 4.03 -8.16
N VAL A 210 13.14 4.60 -7.21
CA VAL A 210 13.24 6.02 -6.84
C VAL A 210 13.36 6.13 -5.33
N THR A 211 14.19 7.05 -4.83
CA THR A 211 14.31 7.28 -3.39
C THR A 211 14.58 8.74 -3.04
N GLY A 212 13.97 9.20 -1.94
CA GLY A 212 14.31 10.45 -1.26
C GLY A 212 15.17 10.24 0.01
N THR A 213 15.73 9.02 0.20
CA THR A 213 16.58 8.74 1.37
C THR A 213 17.95 9.39 1.26
N SER A 214 18.58 9.61 2.42
CA SER A 214 19.93 10.18 2.54
C SER A 214 20.81 9.35 3.48
N GLY A 215 22.08 9.70 3.60
CA GLY A 215 23.01 9.14 4.57
C GLY A 215 23.15 7.62 4.52
N GLU A 216 23.11 6.96 5.68
CA GLU A 216 23.24 5.49 5.81
C GLU A 216 22.12 4.75 5.06
N ALA A 217 20.89 5.26 5.12
CA ALA A 217 19.76 4.65 4.45
C ALA A 217 19.96 4.64 2.92
N LEU A 218 20.41 5.75 2.33
CA LEU A 218 20.71 5.83 0.91
C LEU A 218 21.78 4.82 0.48
N ALA A 219 22.85 4.66 1.29
CA ALA A 219 23.88 3.68 0.99
C ALA A 219 23.32 2.23 0.94
N ILE A 220 22.31 1.93 1.75
CA ILE A 220 21.65 0.61 1.78
C ILE A 220 20.75 0.44 0.56
N VAL A 221 19.95 1.47 0.22
CA VAL A 221 19.08 1.46 -0.95
C VAL A 221 19.91 1.30 -2.23
N ARG A 222 21.00 2.04 -2.37
CA ARG A 222 21.94 1.92 -3.51
C ARG A 222 22.50 0.50 -3.62
N ARG A 223 22.96 -0.09 -2.51
CA ARG A 223 23.45 -1.47 -2.52
C ARG A 223 22.38 -2.48 -2.96
N ARG A 224 21.13 -2.27 -2.56
CA ARG A 224 20.03 -3.14 -3.02
C ARG A 224 19.81 -2.98 -4.52
N ALA A 225 19.68 -1.77 -5.03
CA ALA A 225 19.49 -1.47 -6.45
C ALA A 225 20.62 -2.09 -7.29
N THR A 226 21.90 -1.86 -6.91
CA THR A 226 23.06 -2.49 -7.56
C THR A 226 22.98 -4.02 -7.54
N ARG A 227 22.61 -4.62 -6.41
CA ARG A 227 22.53 -6.09 -6.28
C ARG A 227 21.51 -6.71 -7.23
N VAL A 228 20.36 -6.05 -7.44
CA VAL A 228 19.30 -6.54 -8.33
C VAL A 228 19.48 -6.04 -9.78
N GLY A 229 20.45 -5.15 -10.01
CA GLY A 229 20.80 -4.66 -11.35
C GLY A 229 19.82 -3.65 -11.92
N VAL A 230 19.25 -2.77 -11.07
CA VAL A 230 18.28 -1.76 -11.52
C VAL A 230 18.82 -0.34 -11.35
N PRO A 231 18.40 0.62 -12.21
CA PRO A 231 18.73 2.03 -12.04
C PRO A 231 18.06 2.58 -10.79
N LEU A 232 18.74 3.50 -10.10
CA LEU A 232 18.21 4.20 -8.94
C LEU A 232 18.24 5.70 -9.17
N THR A 233 17.09 6.33 -9.21
CA THR A 233 16.94 7.78 -9.15
C THR A 233 16.90 8.23 -7.71
N VAL A 234 17.77 9.16 -7.33
CA VAL A 234 17.74 9.81 -6.03
C VAL A 234 17.06 11.16 -6.22
N ALA A 235 15.86 11.30 -5.62
CA ALA A 235 15.13 12.55 -5.67
C ALA A 235 15.82 13.58 -4.75
N GLU A 236 16.12 14.74 -5.29
CA GLU A 236 16.61 15.88 -4.52
C GLU A 236 15.42 16.68 -3.97
N PRO A 237 15.58 17.35 -2.82
CA PRO A 237 14.55 18.24 -2.31
C PRO A 237 14.29 19.35 -3.35
N ALA A 238 13.00 19.54 -3.69
CA ALA A 238 12.61 20.67 -4.52
C ALA A 238 12.72 21.97 -3.72
N PRO A 239 13.36 23.04 -4.24
CA PRO A 239 13.37 24.34 -3.61
C PRO A 239 11.93 24.87 -3.45
N VAL A 240 11.56 25.26 -2.24
CA VAL A 240 10.31 25.97 -1.99
C VAL A 240 10.52 27.43 -2.30
N LEU A 241 9.81 27.94 -3.30
CA LEU A 241 9.90 29.33 -3.76
C LEU A 241 8.95 30.25 -2.97
N GLY A 242 7.83 29.71 -2.51
CA GLY A 242 6.84 30.47 -1.76
C GLY A 242 5.80 29.60 -1.08
N PHE A 243 5.10 30.22 -0.12
CA PHE A 243 3.93 29.66 0.55
C PHE A 243 2.74 30.55 0.20
N GLU A 244 1.77 30.01 -0.46
CA GLU A 244 0.53 30.68 -0.77
C GLU A 244 -0.63 30.06 0.02
N ARG A 245 -1.77 30.78 0.06
CA ARG A 245 -2.95 30.35 0.81
C ARG A 245 -3.49 29.01 0.32
N ASP A 246 -3.27 28.71 -0.96
CA ASP A 246 -3.81 27.55 -1.68
C ASP A 246 -2.75 26.48 -1.98
N GLY A 247 -1.49 26.66 -1.54
CA GLY A 247 -0.45 25.67 -1.79
C GLY A 247 0.98 26.16 -1.58
N LEU A 248 1.89 25.31 -2.08
CA LEU A 248 3.33 25.53 -2.11
C LEU A 248 3.74 25.83 -3.55
N ASP A 249 4.50 26.89 -3.75
CA ASP A 249 5.23 27.10 -4.99
C ASP A 249 6.61 26.46 -4.88
N VAL A 250 6.90 25.49 -5.75
CA VAL A 250 8.12 24.69 -5.74
C VAL A 250 8.75 24.65 -7.13
N ASP A 251 10.07 24.73 -7.17
CA ASP A 251 10.83 24.48 -8.40
C ASP A 251 11.11 22.99 -8.55
N LEU A 252 10.42 22.34 -9.48
CA LEU A 252 10.64 20.92 -9.77
C LEU A 252 11.79 20.77 -10.75
N PRO A 253 12.81 19.95 -10.45
CA PRO A 253 13.85 19.66 -11.39
C PRO A 253 13.24 19.05 -12.67
N ARG A 254 13.69 19.48 -13.82
CA ARG A 254 13.32 18.85 -15.09
C ARG A 254 13.92 17.46 -15.12
N LEU A 255 13.06 16.46 -15.32
CA LEU A 255 13.46 15.05 -15.51
C LEU A 255 14.15 14.85 -16.85
#